data_24dfa48c57efdef9aa4da751cbab79ca
#
_entry.id   24dfa48c57efdef9aa4da751cbab79ca
#
_cell.length_a   1.000
_cell.length_b   1.000
_cell.length_c   1.000
_cell.angle_alpha   90.00
_cell.angle_beta   90.00
_cell.angle_gamma   90.00
#
_symmetry.space_group_name_H-M   'P 1'
#
loop_
_entity.id
_entity.type
_entity.pdbx_description
1 polymer ?
#
loop_
_entity_poly.entity_id
_entity_poly.type
_entity_poly.pdbx_seq_one_letter_code
_entity_poly.pdbx_strand_id
1 'polypeptide(L)'
;MDPPEHTAQRKTVRSVSAPSNLRNIEPMIRERTAELLDSLPEGESFDWVDTVSIELTTLMLATLFDFPMEDRRKLTRWSDIVFAIPGPGGVVETQQQKIDELLECVDYFDGLFKLRRENPGFDLVSMLANGEATKDIPMVEQLGNLLLLIVGGNDTTRNTMTGSVYGLNKFPDQYDKLLANPDLISNFVPEVIRWQTPLSYMRRTANHDTELGGK
;
A
#
# COMPACT_ATOMS: atom_id res chain seq x y z
N MET A 1 -7.22 15.93 8.46
CA MET A 1 -8.59 15.47 8.75
C MET A 1 -8.63 14.90 10.16
N ASP A 2 -9.58 15.33 10.97
CA ASP A 2 -9.73 14.97 12.38
C ASP A 2 -11.12 14.36 12.64
N PRO A 3 -11.35 13.74 13.81
CA PRO A 3 -12.70 13.34 14.19
C PRO A 3 -13.64 14.56 14.28
N PRO A 4 -14.93 14.42 13.85
CA PRO A 4 -15.61 13.16 13.51
C PRO A 4 -15.46 12.69 12.06
N GLU A 5 -15.06 13.57 11.12
CA GLU A 5 -14.97 13.27 9.68
C GLU A 5 -14.05 12.10 9.39
N HIS A 6 -12.82 12.11 9.94
CA HIS A 6 -11.88 11.00 9.80
C HIS A 6 -12.48 9.66 10.23
N THR A 7 -13.21 9.65 11.35
CA THR A 7 -13.82 8.42 11.86
C THR A 7 -14.88 7.89 10.91
N ALA A 8 -15.71 8.77 10.34
CA ALA A 8 -16.76 8.43 9.40
C ALA A 8 -16.18 7.88 8.08
N GLN A 9 -15.19 8.56 7.50
CA GLN A 9 -14.56 8.14 6.25
C GLN A 9 -13.77 6.83 6.41
N ARG A 10 -13.02 6.67 7.51
CA ARG A 10 -12.30 5.42 7.81
C ARG A 10 -13.25 4.23 7.96
N LYS A 11 -14.42 4.44 8.54
CA LYS A 11 -15.42 3.39 8.69
C LYS A 11 -15.91 2.86 7.33
N THR A 12 -15.96 3.70 6.30
CA THR A 12 -16.38 3.32 4.95
C THR A 12 -15.54 2.19 4.36
N VAL A 13 -14.22 2.23 4.53
CA VAL A 13 -13.28 1.26 3.92
C VAL A 13 -12.86 0.12 4.87
N ARG A 14 -13.28 0.17 6.13
CA ARG A 14 -12.81 -0.75 7.17
C ARG A 14 -13.08 -2.23 6.86
N SER A 15 -14.18 -2.52 6.18
CA SER A 15 -14.60 -3.90 5.90
C SER A 15 -13.64 -4.63 4.97
N VAL A 16 -13.01 -3.94 4.01
CA VAL A 16 -12.05 -4.55 3.07
C VAL A 16 -10.83 -5.10 3.81
N SER A 17 -10.32 -4.37 4.79
CA SER A 17 -9.16 -4.78 5.58
C SER A 17 -9.51 -5.53 6.87
N ALA A 18 -10.78 -5.88 7.06
CA ALA A 18 -11.21 -6.64 8.25
C ALA A 18 -10.61 -8.06 8.25
N PRO A 19 -10.22 -8.62 9.41
CA PRO A 19 -9.63 -9.96 9.49
C PRO A 19 -10.48 -11.06 8.87
N SER A 20 -11.81 -10.91 8.86
CA SER A 20 -12.72 -11.84 8.18
C SER A 20 -12.54 -11.82 6.66
N ASN A 21 -12.42 -10.62 6.05
CA ASN A 21 -12.20 -10.48 4.62
C ASN A 21 -10.79 -10.93 4.23
N LEU A 22 -9.79 -10.59 5.04
CA LEU A 22 -8.40 -11.01 4.79
C LEU A 22 -8.28 -12.54 4.76
N ARG A 23 -9.00 -13.27 5.62
CA ARG A 23 -9.06 -14.74 5.53
C ARG A 23 -9.69 -15.25 4.24
N ASN A 24 -10.67 -14.54 3.69
CA ASN A 24 -11.30 -14.94 2.44
C ASN A 24 -10.38 -14.77 1.22
N ILE A 25 -9.50 -13.78 1.24
CA ILE A 25 -8.54 -13.52 0.14
C ILE A 25 -7.19 -14.22 0.34
N GLU A 26 -6.91 -14.79 1.51
CA GLU A 26 -5.65 -15.49 1.80
C GLU A 26 -5.31 -16.59 0.78
N PRO A 27 -6.25 -17.48 0.35
CA PRO A 27 -5.94 -18.49 -0.66
C PRO A 27 -5.41 -17.89 -1.96
N MET A 28 -6.04 -16.84 -2.45
CA MET A 28 -5.62 -16.12 -3.65
C MET A 28 -4.25 -15.44 -3.46
N ILE A 29 -3.97 -14.87 -2.28
CA ILE A 29 -2.65 -14.29 -1.97
C ILE A 29 -1.57 -15.38 -2.06
N ARG A 30 -1.84 -16.56 -1.50
CA ARG A 30 -0.91 -17.69 -1.53
C ARG A 30 -0.66 -18.18 -2.96
N GLU A 31 -1.71 -18.34 -3.74
CA GLU A 31 -1.63 -18.75 -5.15
C GLU A 31 -0.76 -17.77 -5.96
N ARG A 32 -1.08 -16.47 -5.92
CA ARG A 32 -0.30 -15.45 -6.63
C ARG A 32 1.15 -15.35 -6.16
N THR A 33 1.38 -15.55 -4.86
CA THR A 33 2.73 -15.56 -4.31
C THR A 33 3.52 -16.76 -4.84
N ALA A 34 2.89 -17.95 -4.88
CA ALA A 34 3.51 -19.16 -5.43
C ALA A 34 3.83 -18.99 -6.92
N GLU A 35 2.85 -18.56 -7.72
CA GLU A 35 3.03 -18.30 -9.16
C GLU A 35 4.19 -17.31 -9.42
N LEU A 36 4.25 -16.22 -8.64
CA LEU A 36 5.32 -15.24 -8.75
C LEU A 36 6.68 -15.86 -8.41
N LEU A 37 6.78 -16.59 -7.30
CA LEU A 37 8.04 -17.21 -6.89
C LEU A 37 8.48 -18.32 -7.85
N ASP A 38 7.54 -19.09 -8.39
CA ASP A 38 7.82 -20.16 -9.40
C ASP A 38 8.28 -19.57 -10.75
N SER A 39 7.95 -18.30 -11.03
CA SER A 39 8.38 -17.59 -12.25
C SER A 39 9.78 -16.99 -12.15
N LEU A 40 10.43 -17.02 -10.98
CA LEU A 40 11.73 -16.42 -10.80
C LEU A 40 12.83 -17.15 -11.60
N PRO A 41 13.82 -16.42 -12.16
CA PRO A 41 14.90 -17.05 -12.89
C PRO A 41 15.78 -17.89 -11.98
N GLU A 42 16.11 -19.12 -12.42
CA GLU A 42 17.03 -20.00 -11.72
C GLU A 42 18.47 -19.82 -12.20
N GLY A 43 19.42 -19.73 -11.26
CA GLY A 43 20.84 -19.62 -11.56
C GLY A 43 21.31 -18.25 -12.10
N GLU A 44 20.42 -17.26 -12.09
CA GLU A 44 20.72 -15.89 -12.54
C GLU A 44 20.46 -14.89 -11.41
N SER A 45 21.14 -13.76 -11.46
CA SER A 45 20.89 -12.63 -10.56
C SER A 45 19.71 -11.80 -11.09
N PHE A 46 18.81 -11.39 -10.21
CA PHE A 46 17.68 -10.53 -10.54
C PHE A 46 17.44 -9.49 -9.45
N ASP A 47 16.67 -8.44 -9.78
CA ASP A 47 16.26 -7.42 -8.82
C ASP A 47 15.05 -7.92 -8.01
N TRP A 48 15.28 -8.31 -6.76
CA TRP A 48 14.23 -8.74 -5.84
C TRP A 48 13.16 -7.67 -5.62
N VAL A 49 13.58 -6.39 -5.56
CA VAL A 49 12.64 -5.29 -5.26
C VAL A 49 11.61 -5.16 -6.37
N ASP A 50 12.09 -5.08 -7.62
CA ASP A 50 11.20 -4.93 -8.77
C ASP A 50 10.41 -6.20 -9.06
N THR A 51 11.10 -7.35 -9.07
CA THR A 51 10.52 -8.62 -9.52
C THR A 51 9.55 -9.21 -8.48
N VAL A 52 9.82 -9.05 -7.18
CA VAL A 52 9.00 -9.69 -6.13
C VAL A 52 8.27 -8.66 -5.29
N SER A 53 9.00 -7.74 -4.63
CA SER A 53 8.38 -6.88 -3.62
C SER A 53 7.36 -5.91 -4.23
N ILE A 54 7.71 -5.25 -5.34
CA ILE A 54 6.81 -4.34 -6.06
C ILE A 54 5.69 -5.14 -6.73
N GLU A 55 6.02 -6.23 -7.41
CA GLU A 55 5.02 -7.01 -8.15
C GLU A 55 3.93 -7.55 -7.23
N LEU A 56 4.32 -8.19 -6.12
CA LEU A 56 3.35 -8.76 -5.18
C LEU A 56 2.49 -7.68 -4.51
N THR A 57 3.08 -6.56 -4.08
CA THR A 57 2.29 -5.47 -3.48
C THR A 57 1.32 -4.85 -4.46
N THR A 58 1.74 -4.63 -5.71
CA THR A 58 0.85 -4.09 -6.76
C THR A 58 -0.28 -5.03 -7.14
N LEU A 59 -0.02 -6.33 -7.24
CA LEU A 59 -1.05 -7.35 -7.45
C LEU A 59 -2.09 -7.32 -6.34
N MET A 60 -1.65 -7.20 -5.08
CA MET A 60 -2.56 -7.15 -3.93
C MET A 60 -3.36 -5.86 -3.89
N LEU A 61 -2.73 -4.71 -4.14
CA LEU A 61 -3.44 -3.43 -4.22
C LEU A 61 -4.47 -3.44 -5.33
N ALA A 62 -4.10 -3.87 -6.54
CA ALA A 62 -5.02 -3.97 -7.65
C ALA A 62 -6.23 -4.83 -7.32
N THR A 63 -6.03 -5.93 -6.57
CA THR A 63 -7.12 -6.77 -6.09
C THR A 63 -8.05 -6.04 -5.10
N LEU A 64 -7.48 -5.36 -4.10
CA LEU A 64 -8.27 -4.66 -3.07
C LEU A 64 -9.04 -3.46 -3.64
N PHE A 65 -8.54 -2.86 -4.73
CA PHE A 65 -9.15 -1.74 -5.43
C PHE A 65 -10.08 -2.19 -6.57
N ASP A 66 -10.10 -3.48 -6.93
CA ASP A 66 -10.67 -4.00 -8.18
C ASP A 66 -10.18 -3.17 -9.39
N PHE A 67 -8.88 -2.95 -9.42
CA PHE A 67 -8.17 -2.13 -10.40
C PHE A 67 -7.76 -3.00 -11.60
N PRO A 68 -7.80 -2.49 -12.85
CA PRO A 68 -7.34 -3.24 -14.02
C PRO A 68 -5.92 -3.78 -13.83
N MET A 69 -5.77 -5.12 -13.97
CA MET A 69 -4.49 -5.79 -13.70
C MET A 69 -3.37 -5.37 -14.65
N GLU A 70 -3.70 -5.04 -15.89
CA GLU A 70 -2.78 -4.51 -16.89
C GLU A 70 -2.20 -3.16 -16.49
N ASP A 71 -2.95 -2.35 -15.76
CA ASP A 71 -2.56 -1.02 -15.31
C ASP A 71 -1.97 -0.98 -13.89
N ARG A 72 -1.89 -2.13 -13.20
CA ARG A 72 -1.50 -2.21 -11.78
C ARG A 72 -0.23 -1.45 -11.41
N ARG A 73 0.76 -1.38 -12.31
CA ARG A 73 2.03 -0.65 -12.10
C ARG A 73 1.84 0.86 -11.95
N LYS A 74 0.72 1.42 -12.42
CA LYS A 74 0.36 2.83 -12.16
C LYS A 74 0.19 3.12 -10.66
N LEU A 75 -0.32 2.16 -9.89
CA LEU A 75 -0.47 2.29 -8.43
C LEU A 75 0.90 2.52 -7.75
N THR A 76 1.93 1.77 -8.16
CA THR A 76 3.30 1.98 -7.68
C THR A 76 3.84 3.33 -8.15
N ARG A 77 3.67 3.67 -9.42
CA ARG A 77 4.13 4.94 -9.98
C ARG A 77 3.57 6.14 -9.21
N TRP A 78 2.25 6.17 -8.99
CA TRP A 78 1.61 7.26 -8.24
C TRP A 78 2.04 7.31 -6.78
N SER A 79 2.27 6.16 -6.13
CA SER A 79 2.84 6.09 -4.78
C SER A 79 4.23 6.75 -4.74
N ASP A 80 5.11 6.39 -5.67
CA ASP A 80 6.46 6.95 -5.76
C ASP A 80 6.44 8.47 -6.01
N ILE A 81 5.52 8.94 -6.86
CA ILE A 81 5.36 10.37 -7.18
C ILE A 81 4.88 11.18 -5.97
N VAL A 82 3.97 10.65 -5.16
CA VAL A 82 3.49 11.35 -3.95
C VAL A 82 4.67 11.76 -3.07
N PHE A 83 5.64 10.87 -2.89
CA PHE A 83 6.82 11.13 -2.05
C PHE A 83 8.00 11.76 -2.80
N ALA A 84 7.98 11.76 -4.14
CA ALA A 84 9.08 12.29 -4.91
C ALA A 84 9.36 13.76 -4.59
N ILE A 85 10.63 14.06 -4.38
CA ILE A 85 11.16 15.42 -4.37
C ILE A 85 11.65 15.68 -5.79
N PRO A 86 11.04 16.63 -6.54
CA PRO A 86 11.46 16.92 -7.90
C PRO A 86 12.91 17.36 -7.98
N GLY A 87 13.67 16.82 -8.94
CA GLY A 87 15.06 17.16 -9.16
C GLY A 87 15.71 16.29 -10.24
N PRO A 88 16.88 16.71 -10.76
CA PRO A 88 17.59 15.99 -11.81
C PRO A 88 17.86 14.52 -11.45
N GLY A 89 17.45 13.61 -12.33
CA GLY A 89 17.61 12.17 -12.13
C GLY A 89 16.70 11.54 -11.08
N GLY A 90 15.76 12.31 -10.52
CA GLY A 90 14.72 11.80 -9.60
C GLY A 90 13.57 11.11 -10.32
N VAL A 91 12.61 10.60 -9.55
CA VAL A 91 11.36 9.97 -10.05
C VAL A 91 10.60 10.93 -10.96
N VAL A 92 10.62 12.21 -10.62
CA VAL A 92 10.16 13.34 -11.43
C VAL A 92 11.21 14.46 -11.37
N GLU A 93 11.42 15.16 -12.50
CA GLU A 93 12.45 16.20 -12.56
C GLU A 93 11.93 17.58 -12.19
N THR A 94 10.65 17.83 -12.42
CA THR A 94 10.04 19.14 -12.17
C THR A 94 8.77 19.04 -11.35
N GLN A 95 8.43 20.13 -10.66
CA GLN A 95 7.16 20.23 -9.93
C GLN A 95 5.96 20.12 -10.89
N GLN A 96 6.09 20.65 -12.11
CA GLN A 96 5.03 20.55 -13.10
C GLN A 96 4.79 19.09 -13.51
N GLN A 97 5.85 18.33 -13.78
CA GLN A 97 5.75 16.90 -14.08
C GLN A 97 5.06 16.13 -12.95
N LYS A 98 5.41 16.42 -11.68
CA LYS A 98 4.74 15.82 -10.51
C LYS A 98 3.24 16.12 -10.52
N ILE A 99 2.85 17.37 -10.79
CA ILE A 99 1.44 17.77 -10.85
C ILE A 99 0.72 17.06 -11.98
N ASP A 100 1.30 17.01 -13.16
CA ASP A 100 0.69 16.38 -14.34
C ASP A 100 0.42 14.90 -14.13
N GLU A 101 1.37 14.16 -13.52
CA GLU A 101 1.18 12.75 -13.19
C GLU A 101 0.15 12.52 -12.08
N LEU A 102 0.04 13.42 -11.09
CA LEU A 102 -1.02 13.35 -10.10
C LEU A 102 -2.39 13.70 -10.69
N LEU A 103 -2.46 14.58 -11.70
CA LEU A 103 -3.70 14.84 -12.44
C LEU A 103 -4.12 13.62 -13.27
N GLU A 104 -3.17 12.90 -13.90
CA GLU A 104 -3.47 11.62 -14.55
C GLU A 104 -4.11 10.63 -13.58
N CYS A 105 -3.58 10.54 -12.36
CA CYS A 105 -4.16 9.71 -11.30
C CYS A 105 -5.60 10.13 -10.97
N VAL A 106 -5.87 11.43 -10.84
CA VAL A 106 -7.22 11.99 -10.61
C VAL A 106 -8.17 11.55 -11.71
N ASP A 107 -7.80 11.78 -12.97
CA ASP A 107 -8.65 11.48 -14.13
C ASP A 107 -8.94 9.98 -14.25
N TYR A 108 -7.93 9.15 -14.00
CA TYR A 108 -8.09 7.70 -14.02
C TYR A 108 -9.09 7.23 -12.96
N PHE A 109 -8.94 7.69 -11.71
CA PHE A 109 -9.85 7.30 -10.64
C PHE A 109 -11.23 7.94 -10.75
N ASP A 110 -11.36 9.13 -11.33
CA ASP A 110 -12.69 9.70 -11.64
C ASP A 110 -13.48 8.78 -12.59
N GLY A 111 -12.81 8.23 -13.60
CA GLY A 111 -13.40 7.22 -14.48
C GLY A 111 -13.82 5.96 -13.73
N LEU A 112 -12.97 5.44 -12.85
CA LEU A 112 -13.30 4.27 -12.02
C LEU A 112 -14.44 4.57 -11.03
N PHE A 113 -14.47 5.72 -10.39
CA PHE A 113 -15.56 6.11 -9.49
C PHE A 113 -16.91 6.16 -10.21
N LYS A 114 -16.96 6.74 -11.42
CA LYS A 114 -18.17 6.74 -12.25
C LYS A 114 -18.66 5.33 -12.54
N LEU A 115 -17.75 4.45 -12.97
CA LEU A 115 -18.04 3.04 -13.24
C LEU A 115 -18.58 2.32 -11.99
N ARG A 116 -17.94 2.53 -10.83
CA ARG A 116 -18.31 1.87 -9.57
C ARG A 116 -19.57 2.45 -8.91
N ARG A 117 -19.99 3.65 -9.27
CA ARG A 117 -21.32 4.16 -8.89
C ARG A 117 -22.45 3.44 -9.63
N GLU A 118 -22.21 3.10 -10.90
CA GLU A 118 -23.18 2.35 -11.70
C GLU A 118 -23.18 0.85 -11.37
N ASN A 119 -22.00 0.29 -11.11
CA ASN A 119 -21.79 -1.14 -10.87
C ASN A 119 -20.93 -1.35 -9.61
N PRO A 120 -21.49 -1.20 -8.40
CA PRO A 120 -20.73 -1.32 -7.17
C PRO A 120 -20.31 -2.75 -6.88
N GLY A 121 -19.02 -2.93 -6.51
CA GLY A 121 -18.43 -4.17 -6.04
C GLY A 121 -18.09 -4.16 -4.55
N PHE A 122 -17.42 -5.20 -4.10
CA PHE A 122 -16.84 -5.29 -2.76
C PHE A 122 -15.34 -4.96 -2.82
N ASP A 123 -15.01 -3.72 -3.14
CA ASP A 123 -13.65 -3.21 -3.30
C ASP A 123 -13.54 -1.79 -2.75
N LEU A 124 -12.30 -1.30 -2.59
CA LEU A 124 -12.03 0.01 -2.01
C LEU A 124 -12.56 1.16 -2.85
N VAL A 125 -12.50 1.06 -4.20
CA VAL A 125 -13.03 2.11 -5.10
C VAL A 125 -14.54 2.20 -4.97
N SER A 126 -15.24 1.07 -5.02
CA SER A 126 -16.70 1.01 -4.84
C SER A 126 -17.15 1.56 -3.50
N MET A 127 -16.40 1.23 -2.42
CA MET A 127 -16.72 1.74 -1.08
C MET A 127 -16.55 3.25 -0.97
N LEU A 128 -15.48 3.80 -1.54
CA LEU A 128 -15.26 5.25 -1.56
C LEU A 128 -16.26 5.97 -2.45
N ALA A 129 -16.59 5.38 -3.61
CA ALA A 129 -17.53 5.97 -4.57
C ALA A 129 -18.97 6.04 -4.05
N ASN A 130 -19.39 5.09 -3.19
CA ASN A 130 -20.78 4.91 -2.75
C ASN A 130 -20.98 5.11 -1.24
N GLY A 131 -19.91 5.24 -0.45
CA GLY A 131 -19.99 5.41 1.00
C GLY A 131 -20.65 6.73 1.39
N GLU A 132 -21.57 6.72 2.35
CA GLU A 132 -22.29 7.93 2.81
C GLU A 132 -21.36 9.07 3.25
N ALA A 133 -20.19 8.74 3.80
CA ALA A 133 -19.20 9.72 4.25
C ALA A 133 -18.21 10.16 3.15
N THR A 134 -18.25 9.55 1.95
CA THR A 134 -17.22 9.77 0.92
C THR A 134 -17.78 10.07 -0.47
N LYS A 135 -19.03 9.69 -0.77
CA LYS A 135 -19.60 9.79 -2.12
C LYS A 135 -19.72 11.23 -2.65
N ASP A 136 -19.95 12.20 -1.76
CA ASP A 136 -20.24 13.59 -2.09
C ASP A 136 -19.10 14.56 -1.72
N ILE A 137 -17.94 14.04 -1.26
CA ILE A 137 -16.79 14.91 -0.96
C ILE A 137 -16.10 15.39 -2.24
N PRO A 138 -15.40 16.54 -2.20
CA PRO A 138 -14.68 17.05 -3.36
C PRO A 138 -13.66 16.03 -3.91
N MET A 139 -13.48 15.99 -5.24
CA MET A 139 -12.54 15.07 -5.92
C MET A 139 -11.13 15.12 -5.34
N VAL A 140 -10.62 16.29 -4.97
CA VAL A 140 -9.30 16.43 -4.35
C VAL A 140 -9.21 15.70 -3.01
N GLU A 141 -10.28 15.67 -2.23
CA GLU A 141 -10.35 14.95 -0.96
C GLU A 141 -10.50 13.45 -1.19
N GLN A 142 -11.31 13.03 -2.19
CA GLN A 142 -11.38 11.64 -2.62
C GLN A 142 -10.02 11.12 -3.08
N LEU A 143 -9.29 11.92 -3.87
CA LEU A 143 -7.92 11.59 -4.27
C LEU A 143 -7.00 11.44 -3.05
N GLY A 144 -7.10 12.34 -2.08
CA GLY A 144 -6.32 12.25 -0.84
C GLY A 144 -6.56 10.92 -0.10
N ASN A 145 -7.81 10.47 -0.02
CA ASN A 145 -8.17 9.18 0.56
C ASN A 145 -7.59 8.00 -0.25
N LEU A 146 -7.70 8.04 -1.57
CA LEU A 146 -7.12 7.02 -2.45
C LEU A 146 -5.61 6.94 -2.32
N LEU A 147 -4.92 8.07 -2.44
CA LEU A 147 -3.46 8.14 -2.33
C LEU A 147 -2.98 7.63 -0.97
N LEU A 148 -3.70 7.95 0.12
CA LEU A 148 -3.38 7.43 1.45
C LEU A 148 -3.47 5.90 1.50
N LEU A 149 -4.47 5.29 0.86
CA LEU A 149 -4.64 3.84 0.80
C LEU A 149 -3.60 3.19 -0.10
N ILE A 150 -3.30 3.78 -1.27
CA ILE A 150 -2.27 3.30 -2.20
C ILE A 150 -0.90 3.31 -1.52
N VAL A 151 -0.51 4.45 -0.97
CA VAL A 151 0.78 4.64 -0.31
C VAL A 151 0.91 3.73 0.91
N GLY A 152 -0.12 3.67 1.77
CA GLY A 152 -0.11 2.83 2.96
C GLY A 152 -0.03 1.33 2.68
N GLY A 153 -0.59 0.88 1.55
CA GLY A 153 -0.55 -0.52 1.13
C GLY A 153 0.68 -0.91 0.31
N ASN A 154 1.32 0.05 -0.36
CA ASN A 154 2.44 -0.21 -1.27
C ASN A 154 3.79 -0.14 -0.53
N ASP A 155 4.22 1.04 -0.12
CA ASP A 155 5.58 1.31 0.34
C ASP A 155 5.99 0.51 1.58
N THR A 156 5.16 0.51 2.61
CA THR A 156 5.48 -0.16 3.87
C THR A 156 5.58 -1.67 3.70
N THR A 157 4.70 -2.26 2.90
CA THR A 157 4.69 -3.71 2.62
C THR A 157 5.86 -4.11 1.73
N ARG A 158 6.11 -3.37 0.65
CA ARG A 158 7.27 -3.54 -0.24
C ARG A 158 8.58 -3.53 0.54
N ASN A 159 8.79 -2.51 1.37
CA ASN A 159 9.99 -2.37 2.19
C ASN A 159 10.11 -3.47 3.25
N THR A 160 9.01 -3.92 3.85
CA THR A 160 9.02 -5.03 4.80
C THR A 160 9.44 -6.34 4.12
N MET A 161 8.92 -6.66 2.94
CA MET A 161 9.31 -7.86 2.19
C MET A 161 10.77 -7.82 1.76
N THR A 162 11.23 -6.68 1.24
CA THR A 162 12.64 -6.48 0.89
C THR A 162 13.54 -6.60 2.11
N GLY A 163 13.15 -5.97 3.22
CA GLY A 163 13.88 -6.02 4.48
C GLY A 163 13.94 -7.42 5.09
N SER A 164 12.90 -8.25 4.85
CA SER A 164 12.90 -9.65 5.29
C SER A 164 14.04 -10.44 4.65
N VAL A 165 14.15 -10.38 3.33
CA VAL A 165 15.21 -11.07 2.58
C VAL A 165 16.58 -10.52 2.94
N TYR A 166 16.73 -9.20 3.00
CA TYR A 166 17.98 -8.58 3.40
C TYR A 166 18.39 -8.97 4.82
N GLY A 167 17.44 -8.96 5.77
CA GLY A 167 17.70 -9.34 7.17
C GLY A 167 18.12 -10.80 7.31
N LEU A 168 17.43 -11.73 6.64
CA LEU A 168 17.80 -13.15 6.67
C LEU A 168 19.14 -13.44 6.04
N ASN A 169 19.54 -12.71 4.99
CA ASN A 169 20.89 -12.79 4.43
C ASN A 169 21.95 -12.22 5.38
N LYS A 170 21.62 -11.13 6.09
CA LYS A 170 22.55 -10.51 7.04
C LYS A 170 22.72 -11.32 8.33
N PHE A 171 21.70 -12.08 8.73
CA PHE A 171 21.65 -12.89 9.94
C PHE A 171 21.27 -14.34 9.61
N PRO A 172 22.18 -15.14 9.02
CA PRO A 172 21.89 -16.51 8.57
C PRO A 172 21.39 -17.43 9.67
N ASP A 173 21.86 -17.23 10.91
CA ASP A 173 21.41 -18.00 12.07
C ASP A 173 19.89 -17.80 12.36
N GLN A 174 19.33 -16.66 12.00
CA GLN A 174 17.90 -16.41 12.11
C GLN A 174 17.12 -17.11 10.99
N TYR A 175 17.70 -17.21 9.80
CA TYR A 175 17.14 -18.00 8.70
C TYR A 175 17.08 -19.49 9.07
N ASP A 176 18.18 -20.03 9.60
CA ASP A 176 18.25 -21.42 10.06
C ASP A 176 17.18 -21.73 11.14
N LYS A 177 16.93 -20.79 12.06
CA LYS A 177 15.84 -20.92 13.07
C LYS A 177 14.45 -20.98 12.44
N LEU A 178 14.19 -20.14 11.41
CA LEU A 178 12.89 -20.18 10.71
C LEU A 178 12.70 -21.50 9.95
N LEU A 179 13.75 -22.00 9.31
CA LEU A 179 13.71 -23.29 8.62
C LEU A 179 13.48 -24.46 9.60
N ALA A 180 14.13 -24.41 10.77
CA ALA A 180 13.95 -25.42 11.80
C ALA A 180 12.59 -25.38 12.49
N ASN A 181 11.94 -24.21 12.54
CA ASN A 181 10.64 -24.03 13.19
C ASN A 181 9.77 -23.00 12.46
N PRO A 182 8.96 -23.41 11.46
CA PRO A 182 8.07 -22.53 10.70
C PRO A 182 7.01 -21.80 11.54
N ASP A 183 6.68 -22.26 12.75
CA ASP A 183 5.73 -21.58 13.64
C ASP A 183 6.25 -20.18 14.08
N LEU A 184 7.56 -19.95 13.96
CA LEU A 184 8.16 -18.64 14.23
C LEU A 184 7.78 -17.56 13.19
N ILE A 185 7.19 -17.92 12.04
CA ILE A 185 6.78 -16.95 11.02
C ILE A 185 5.82 -15.90 11.59
N SER A 186 4.92 -16.30 12.49
CA SER A 186 4.00 -15.37 13.16
C SER A 186 4.70 -14.29 13.99
N ASN A 187 5.88 -14.60 14.56
CA ASN A 187 6.72 -13.66 15.30
C ASN A 187 7.74 -12.95 14.40
N PHE A 188 8.14 -13.60 13.31
CA PHE A 188 9.08 -13.04 12.35
C PHE A 188 8.52 -11.77 11.67
N VAL A 189 7.27 -11.77 11.25
CA VAL A 189 6.66 -10.62 10.57
C VAL A 189 6.70 -9.33 11.42
N PRO A 190 6.19 -9.30 12.68
CA PRO A 190 6.34 -8.12 13.53
C PRO A 190 7.80 -7.76 13.85
N GLU A 191 8.69 -8.74 13.95
CA GLU A 191 10.11 -8.47 14.18
C GLU A 191 10.78 -7.79 12.98
N VAL A 192 10.47 -8.21 11.75
CA VAL A 192 10.96 -7.53 10.54
C VAL A 192 10.45 -6.10 10.48
N ILE A 193 9.17 -5.86 10.76
CA ILE A 193 8.59 -4.51 10.79
C ILE A 193 9.32 -3.64 11.83
N ARG A 194 9.60 -4.19 13.01
CA ARG A 194 10.34 -3.50 14.06
C ARG A 194 11.77 -3.18 13.62
N TRP A 195 12.47 -4.14 13.02
CA TRP A 195 13.88 -4.02 12.65
C TRP A 195 14.08 -3.13 11.41
N GLN A 196 13.29 -3.34 10.37
CA GLN A 196 13.35 -2.58 9.12
C GLN A 196 12.79 -1.16 9.28
N THR A 197 11.80 -1.00 10.14
CA THR A 197 11.14 0.27 10.41
C THR A 197 10.71 1.00 9.12
N PRO A 198 9.84 0.38 8.28
CA PRO A 198 9.47 0.94 6.98
C PRO A 198 8.79 2.31 7.07
N LEU A 199 8.22 2.63 8.25
CA LEU A 199 7.73 3.97 8.62
C LEU A 199 8.39 4.39 9.93
N SER A 200 9.41 5.23 9.82
CA SER A 200 10.29 5.58 10.96
C SER A 200 9.59 6.40 12.04
N TYR A 201 8.70 7.32 11.66
CA TYR A 201 7.96 8.17 12.61
C TYR A 201 6.70 8.76 11.98
N MET A 202 5.76 9.13 12.83
CA MET A 202 4.56 9.89 12.45
C MET A 202 4.40 11.09 13.37
N ARG A 203 3.99 12.23 12.79
CA ARG A 203 3.66 13.42 13.55
C ARG A 203 2.21 13.39 14.02
N ARG A 204 1.98 14.07 15.13
CA ARG A 204 0.67 14.53 15.59
C ARG A 204 0.73 16.01 15.84
N THR A 205 -0.29 16.75 15.47
CA THR A 205 -0.46 18.16 15.79
C THR A 205 -1.53 18.24 16.87
N ALA A 206 -1.24 18.96 17.93
CA ALA A 206 -2.21 19.21 18.98
C ALA A 206 -3.34 20.12 18.44
N ASN A 207 -4.60 19.74 18.65
CA ASN A 207 -5.76 20.53 18.24
C ASN A 207 -6.10 21.64 19.25
N HIS A 208 -5.57 21.54 20.45
CA HIS A 208 -5.74 22.48 21.54
C HIS A 208 -4.42 22.63 22.29
N ASP A 209 -4.30 23.74 23.05
CA ASP A 209 -3.19 23.90 23.97
C ASP A 209 -3.12 22.69 24.91
N THR A 210 -1.95 22.06 24.95
CA THR A 210 -1.73 20.84 25.72
C THR A 210 -0.33 20.81 26.27
N GLU A 211 -0.14 20.08 27.34
CA GLU A 211 1.15 19.84 27.95
C GLU A 211 1.55 18.38 27.76
N LEU A 212 2.78 18.14 27.34
CA LEU A 212 3.37 16.81 27.21
C LEU A 212 4.77 16.81 27.82
N GLY A 213 4.98 16.01 28.86
CA GLY A 213 6.27 15.88 29.52
C GLY A 213 6.77 17.20 30.14
N GLY A 214 5.89 18.08 30.63
CA GLY A 214 6.22 19.36 31.23
C GLY A 214 6.57 20.48 30.24
N LYS A 215 6.17 20.31 28.97
CA LYS A 215 6.36 21.31 27.89
C LYS A 215 5.05 21.55 27.17
#